data_beaa0cb909ff27fafeef88c28a88eccb
#
_entry.id   beaa0cb909ff27fafeef88c28a88eccb
#
_cell.length_a   1.000
_cell.length_b   1.000
_cell.length_c   1.000
_cell.angle_alpha   90.00
_cell.angle_beta   90.00
_cell.angle_gamma   90.00
#
_symmetry.space_group_name_H-M   'P 1'
#
loop_
_entity.id
_entity.type
_entity.pdbx_description
1 polymer ?
#
loop_
_entity_poly.entity_id
_entity_poly.type
_entity_poly.pdbx_seq_one_letter_code
_entity_poly.pdbx_strand_id
1 'polypeptide(L)'
;TRSFDEFMADPNVEQVHFIGKDITYFHTLFWPAMLKFSGRKLPNQVNVHGFITVSGEKMSKSRGTGIDPLKYLSLGMNAEWLRYYIAAKLNSRVEDVDFNPEDFVARVNSDLVGKYVNIASRCSSFIHKYFEGALAHLGAGDEGKLQEMIPLQAVISREAAIADAIDKREYGKAIRDIMAAADEINQYFDTAKPWELAKDSSQHVANSQLHEVLSACLEGFKYLTLFLSPILPDVTRRAFDFLGFDAPLTWTERTTPVTTIRKYEHLLTRVDPKMLDALFEP
;
A
#
# COMPACT_ATOMS: atom_id res chain seq x y z
N THR A 1 -7.38 19.83 -24.58
CA THR A 1 -8.15 18.59 -24.27
C THR A 1 -8.31 17.81 -25.55
N ARG A 2 -7.83 16.58 -25.62
CA ARG A 2 -8.03 15.69 -26.78
C ARG A 2 -9.52 15.30 -26.86
N SER A 3 -10.03 15.13 -28.09
CA SER A 3 -11.36 14.51 -28.27
C SER A 3 -11.30 13.03 -27.88
N PHE A 4 -12.45 12.43 -27.57
CA PHE A 4 -12.54 11.00 -27.26
C PHE A 4 -12.02 10.13 -28.41
N ASP A 5 -12.40 10.47 -29.65
CA ASP A 5 -11.99 9.70 -30.82
C ASP A 5 -10.47 9.81 -31.09
N GLU A 6 -9.89 10.99 -30.93
CA GLU A 6 -8.42 11.18 -31.02
C GLU A 6 -7.67 10.37 -29.93
N PHE A 7 -8.20 10.36 -28.69
CA PHE A 7 -7.62 9.58 -27.60
C PHE A 7 -7.68 8.08 -27.90
N MET A 8 -8.84 7.59 -28.34
CA MET A 8 -9.05 6.16 -28.61
C MET A 8 -8.31 5.68 -29.87
N ALA A 9 -8.05 6.55 -30.83
CA ALA A 9 -7.30 6.23 -32.06
C ALA A 9 -5.76 6.30 -31.89
N ASP A 10 -5.26 6.95 -30.81
CA ASP A 10 -3.83 7.12 -30.58
C ASP A 10 -3.14 5.74 -30.39
N PRO A 11 -2.17 5.39 -31.23
CA PRO A 11 -1.44 4.11 -31.11
C PRO A 11 -0.66 3.95 -29.82
N ASN A 12 -0.28 5.07 -29.16
CA ASN A 12 0.44 5.07 -27.90
C ASN A 12 -0.46 4.92 -26.67
N VAL A 13 -1.79 4.98 -26.83
CA VAL A 13 -2.74 4.73 -25.76
C VAL A 13 -2.95 3.22 -25.63
N GLU A 14 -2.63 2.66 -24.49
CA GLU A 14 -2.88 1.28 -24.17
C GLU A 14 -4.28 1.10 -23.56
N GLN A 15 -5.05 0.12 -24.06
CA GLN A 15 -6.37 -0.24 -23.53
C GLN A 15 -6.25 -1.56 -22.77
N VAL A 16 -6.40 -1.50 -21.46
CA VAL A 16 -6.35 -2.67 -20.57
C VAL A 16 -7.73 -2.89 -19.98
N HIS A 17 -8.32 -4.07 -20.19
CA HIS A 17 -9.62 -4.44 -19.66
C HIS A 17 -9.47 -5.40 -18.48
N PHE A 18 -10.14 -5.12 -17.37
CA PHE A 18 -10.29 -6.01 -16.23
C PHE A 18 -11.73 -6.50 -16.16
N ILE A 19 -11.94 -7.81 -16.21
CA ILE A 19 -13.26 -8.42 -16.31
C ILE A 19 -13.42 -9.63 -15.39
N GLY A 20 -14.65 -9.95 -15.01
CA GLY A 20 -14.99 -11.21 -14.34
C GLY A 20 -14.97 -12.41 -15.31
N LYS A 21 -14.73 -13.60 -14.78
CA LYS A 21 -14.63 -14.83 -15.57
C LYS A 21 -15.88 -15.20 -16.35
N ASP A 22 -17.05 -14.75 -15.91
CA ASP A 22 -18.36 -15.02 -16.53
C ASP A 22 -18.58 -14.26 -17.85
N ILE A 23 -17.86 -13.16 -18.09
CA ILE A 23 -17.99 -12.34 -19.29
C ILE A 23 -16.76 -12.44 -20.21
N THR A 24 -15.93 -13.46 -20.02
CA THR A 24 -14.72 -13.67 -20.82
C THR A 24 -15.05 -13.81 -22.31
N TYR A 25 -16.05 -14.59 -22.66
CA TYR A 25 -16.48 -14.78 -24.05
C TYR A 25 -16.85 -13.47 -24.74
N PHE A 26 -17.57 -12.60 -24.05
CA PHE A 26 -17.98 -11.30 -24.59
C PHE A 26 -16.78 -10.38 -24.85
N HIS A 27 -15.77 -10.41 -24.01
CA HIS A 27 -14.63 -9.48 -24.07
C HIS A 27 -13.45 -10.01 -24.90
N THR A 28 -13.42 -11.31 -25.19
CA THR A 28 -12.34 -11.92 -26.00
C THR A 28 -12.76 -12.27 -27.42
N LEU A 29 -14.06 -12.40 -27.70
CA LEU A 29 -14.59 -12.70 -29.03
C LEU A 29 -15.51 -11.60 -29.56
N PHE A 30 -16.66 -11.35 -28.90
CA PHE A 30 -17.67 -10.44 -29.42
C PHE A 30 -17.20 -9.00 -29.46
N TRP A 31 -16.69 -8.49 -28.34
CA TRP A 31 -16.27 -7.11 -28.25
C TRP A 31 -15.14 -6.75 -29.21
N PRO A 32 -14.05 -7.53 -29.32
CA PRO A 32 -13.02 -7.33 -30.34
C PRO A 32 -13.56 -7.37 -31.77
N ALA A 33 -14.49 -8.29 -32.07
CA ALA A 33 -15.10 -8.34 -33.41
C ALA A 33 -15.90 -7.07 -33.70
N MET A 34 -16.72 -6.60 -32.77
CA MET A 34 -17.48 -5.35 -32.91
C MET A 34 -16.55 -4.14 -33.12
N LEU A 35 -15.50 -4.02 -32.33
CA LEU A 35 -14.53 -2.94 -32.46
C LEU A 35 -13.83 -2.98 -33.82
N LYS A 36 -13.38 -4.16 -34.26
CA LYS A 36 -12.73 -4.34 -35.55
C LYS A 36 -13.64 -3.95 -36.71
N PHE A 37 -14.89 -4.43 -36.74
CA PHE A 37 -15.85 -4.13 -37.80
C PHE A 37 -16.33 -2.67 -37.78
N SER A 38 -16.28 -1.99 -36.66
CA SER A 38 -16.55 -0.55 -36.55
C SER A 38 -15.34 0.34 -36.80
N GLY A 39 -14.18 -0.22 -37.19
CA GLY A 39 -12.95 0.52 -37.45
C GLY A 39 -12.25 1.07 -36.19
N ARG A 40 -12.59 0.54 -35.01
CA ARG A 40 -12.03 0.97 -33.73
C ARG A 40 -10.84 0.12 -33.31
N LYS A 41 -9.95 0.69 -32.50
CA LYS A 41 -8.80 0.00 -31.91
C LYS A 41 -9.27 -1.11 -30.96
N LEU A 42 -8.56 -2.23 -31.02
CA LEU A 42 -8.79 -3.37 -30.11
C LEU A 42 -8.12 -3.15 -28.76
N PRO A 43 -8.61 -3.78 -27.67
CA PRO A 43 -7.89 -3.83 -26.41
C PRO A 43 -6.50 -4.46 -26.58
N ASN A 44 -5.51 -3.87 -25.89
CA ASN A 44 -4.15 -4.40 -25.85
C ASN A 44 -4.09 -5.62 -24.94
N GLN A 45 -4.87 -5.60 -23.84
CA GLN A 45 -4.85 -6.65 -22.84
C GLN A 45 -6.23 -6.84 -22.21
N VAL A 46 -6.59 -8.10 -21.95
CA VAL A 46 -7.79 -8.47 -21.18
C VAL A 46 -7.34 -9.32 -19.99
N ASN A 47 -7.56 -8.82 -18.80
CA ASN A 47 -7.26 -9.50 -17.54
C ASN A 47 -8.56 -10.04 -16.94
N VAL A 48 -8.59 -11.35 -16.72
CA VAL A 48 -9.76 -12.05 -16.17
C VAL A 48 -9.50 -12.38 -14.71
N HIS A 49 -10.49 -12.11 -13.85
CA HIS A 49 -10.44 -12.48 -12.44
C HIS A 49 -11.65 -13.34 -12.04
N GLY A 50 -11.51 -14.06 -10.92
CA GLY A 50 -12.59 -14.85 -10.33
C GLY A 50 -13.65 -13.98 -9.63
N PHE A 51 -14.58 -14.63 -8.95
CA PHE A 51 -15.60 -13.98 -8.15
C PHE A 51 -15.11 -13.70 -6.73
N ILE A 52 -15.80 -12.79 -6.06
CA ILE A 52 -15.68 -12.64 -4.61
C ILE A 52 -16.81 -13.50 -3.98
N THR A 53 -16.42 -14.36 -3.07
CA THR A 53 -17.33 -15.11 -2.20
C THR A 53 -17.28 -14.55 -0.77
N VAL A 54 -18.25 -14.85 0.05
CA VAL A 54 -18.28 -14.46 1.47
C VAL A 54 -18.46 -15.71 2.29
N SER A 55 -17.48 -16.05 3.12
CA SER A 55 -17.47 -17.28 3.94
C SER A 55 -17.78 -18.55 3.13
N GLY A 56 -17.20 -18.65 1.93
CA GLY A 56 -17.38 -19.78 1.01
C GLY A 56 -18.65 -19.74 0.17
N GLU A 57 -19.56 -18.78 0.40
CA GLU A 57 -20.80 -18.67 -0.35
C GLU A 57 -20.73 -17.62 -1.46
N LYS A 58 -21.33 -17.93 -2.61
CA LYS A 58 -21.44 -16.96 -3.70
C LYS A 58 -22.30 -15.78 -3.26
N MET A 59 -21.80 -14.55 -3.50
CA MET A 59 -22.56 -13.33 -3.24
C MET A 59 -23.89 -13.34 -4.02
N SER A 60 -24.99 -13.09 -3.32
CA SER A 60 -26.34 -13.01 -3.90
C SER A 60 -27.09 -11.81 -3.30
N LYS A 61 -27.44 -10.86 -4.17
CA LYS A 61 -28.26 -9.69 -3.76
C LYS A 61 -29.59 -10.10 -3.14
N SER A 62 -30.24 -11.13 -3.68
CA SER A 62 -31.55 -11.61 -3.20
C SER A 62 -31.50 -12.32 -1.85
N ARG A 63 -30.32 -12.83 -1.46
CA ARG A 63 -30.11 -13.52 -0.17
C ARG A 63 -29.35 -12.65 0.84
N GLY A 64 -28.96 -11.42 0.47
CA GLY A 64 -28.19 -10.54 1.35
C GLY A 64 -26.78 -11.03 1.70
N THR A 65 -26.23 -12.02 0.97
CA THR A 65 -24.93 -12.64 1.25
C THR A 65 -23.75 -11.91 0.60
N GLY A 66 -23.88 -10.62 0.31
CA GLY A 66 -22.84 -9.84 -0.35
C GLY A 66 -22.35 -8.67 0.51
N ILE A 67 -21.15 -8.18 0.22
CA ILE A 67 -20.70 -6.90 0.75
C ILE A 67 -21.39 -5.81 -0.07
N ASP A 68 -22.32 -5.07 0.53
CA ASP A 68 -22.87 -3.86 -0.06
C ASP A 68 -21.87 -2.71 0.16
N PRO A 69 -21.28 -2.15 -0.91
CA PRO A 69 -20.32 -1.06 -0.77
C PRO A 69 -20.90 0.19 -0.12
N LEU A 70 -22.18 0.50 -0.35
CA LEU A 70 -22.81 1.67 0.25
C LEU A 70 -23.05 1.45 1.74
N LYS A 71 -23.52 0.28 2.15
CA LYS A 71 -23.66 -0.10 3.56
C LYS A 71 -22.29 -0.10 4.26
N TYR A 72 -21.25 -0.67 3.62
CA TYR A 72 -19.88 -0.63 4.12
C TYR A 72 -19.41 0.79 4.45
N LEU A 73 -19.59 1.73 3.51
CA LEU A 73 -19.21 3.13 3.70
C LEU A 73 -20.09 3.85 4.74
N SER A 74 -21.40 3.56 4.78
CA SER A 74 -22.32 4.19 5.74
C SER A 74 -22.04 3.80 7.19
N LEU A 75 -21.43 2.64 7.41
CA LEU A 75 -20.93 2.19 8.71
C LEU A 75 -19.61 2.87 9.12
N GLY A 76 -19.08 3.79 8.29
CA GLY A 76 -17.81 4.47 8.55
C GLY A 76 -16.57 3.61 8.29
N MET A 77 -16.72 2.47 7.61
CA MET A 77 -15.60 1.60 7.28
C MET A 77 -14.73 2.22 6.17
N ASN A 78 -13.42 2.18 6.36
CA ASN A 78 -12.49 2.75 5.40
C ASN A 78 -12.40 1.87 4.13
N ALA A 79 -12.62 2.47 2.96
CA ALA A 79 -12.55 1.78 1.67
C ALA A 79 -11.16 1.13 1.42
N GLU A 80 -10.08 1.72 1.94
CA GLU A 80 -8.72 1.20 1.74
C GLU A 80 -8.43 -0.05 2.57
N TRP A 81 -9.15 -0.30 3.66
CA TRP A 81 -9.08 -1.58 4.36
C TRP A 81 -9.52 -2.73 3.44
N LEU A 82 -10.64 -2.54 2.73
CA LEU A 82 -11.17 -3.54 1.80
C LEU A 82 -10.26 -3.68 0.57
N ARG A 83 -9.75 -2.56 0.02
CA ARG A 83 -8.79 -2.59 -1.08
C ARG A 83 -7.54 -3.39 -0.73
N TYR A 84 -6.96 -3.13 0.45
CA TYR A 84 -5.79 -3.87 0.94
C TYR A 84 -6.07 -5.37 1.09
N TYR A 85 -7.18 -5.71 1.73
CA TYR A 85 -7.56 -7.09 1.98
C TYR A 85 -7.74 -7.88 0.69
N ILE A 86 -8.47 -7.31 -0.28
CA ILE A 86 -8.67 -7.93 -1.59
C ILE A 86 -7.32 -8.07 -2.31
N ALA A 87 -6.53 -7.00 -2.39
CA ALA A 87 -5.23 -7.02 -3.05
C ALA A 87 -4.28 -8.08 -2.45
N ALA A 88 -4.31 -8.26 -1.12
CA ALA A 88 -3.49 -9.26 -0.44
C ALA A 88 -3.84 -10.72 -0.81
N LYS A 89 -5.02 -10.95 -1.40
CA LYS A 89 -5.48 -12.28 -1.89
C LYS A 89 -5.38 -12.45 -3.40
N LEU A 90 -5.18 -11.34 -4.14
CA LEU A 90 -5.12 -11.38 -5.60
C LEU A 90 -3.77 -11.88 -6.11
N ASN A 91 -3.85 -12.67 -7.18
CA ASN A 91 -2.74 -13.10 -8.00
C ASN A 91 -3.11 -12.99 -9.50
N SER A 92 -2.20 -13.37 -10.40
CA SER A 92 -2.43 -13.31 -11.86
C SER A 92 -3.33 -14.41 -12.40
N ARG A 93 -3.76 -15.37 -11.58
CA ARG A 93 -4.62 -16.49 -11.99
C ARG A 93 -6.09 -16.15 -11.84
N VAL A 94 -6.93 -16.92 -12.55
CA VAL A 94 -8.39 -16.79 -12.46
C VAL A 94 -8.90 -17.63 -11.27
N GLU A 95 -8.77 -17.08 -10.07
CA GLU A 95 -9.17 -17.73 -8.82
C GLU A 95 -10.23 -16.89 -8.11
N ASP A 96 -11.18 -17.56 -7.44
CA ASP A 96 -12.17 -16.87 -6.61
C ASP A 96 -11.51 -16.40 -5.30
N VAL A 97 -11.90 -15.22 -4.85
CA VAL A 97 -11.40 -14.61 -3.61
C VAL A 97 -12.49 -14.71 -2.55
N ASP A 98 -12.21 -15.44 -1.48
CA ASP A 98 -13.13 -15.52 -0.35
C ASP A 98 -12.88 -14.38 0.65
N PHE A 99 -13.94 -13.63 0.93
CA PHE A 99 -13.97 -12.65 2.01
C PHE A 99 -14.35 -13.35 3.30
N ASN A 100 -13.40 -13.47 4.22
CA ASN A 100 -13.62 -13.94 5.58
C ASN A 100 -13.53 -12.76 6.56
N PRO A 101 -14.58 -12.42 7.33
CA PRO A 101 -14.60 -11.28 8.24
C PRO A 101 -13.49 -11.28 9.29
N GLU A 102 -13.21 -12.44 9.89
CA GLU A 102 -12.18 -12.57 10.93
C GLU A 102 -10.78 -12.35 10.36
N ASP A 103 -10.47 -12.95 9.19
CA ASP A 103 -9.22 -12.77 8.48
C ASP A 103 -9.05 -11.30 8.02
N PHE A 104 -10.14 -10.64 7.62
CA PHE A 104 -10.14 -9.23 7.27
C PHE A 104 -9.71 -8.36 8.45
N VAL A 105 -10.34 -8.51 9.62
CA VAL A 105 -9.98 -7.76 10.84
C VAL A 105 -8.54 -8.04 11.24
N ALA A 106 -8.16 -9.31 11.30
CA ALA A 106 -6.82 -9.72 11.71
C ALA A 106 -5.76 -9.13 10.80
N ARG A 107 -5.94 -9.23 9.48
CA ARG A 107 -4.98 -8.77 8.48
C ARG A 107 -4.85 -7.25 8.46
N VAL A 108 -5.96 -6.51 8.41
CA VAL A 108 -5.92 -5.04 8.42
C VAL A 108 -5.27 -4.52 9.71
N ASN A 109 -5.66 -5.06 10.86
CA ASN A 109 -5.15 -4.62 12.14
C ASN A 109 -3.67 -5.00 12.37
N SER A 110 -3.24 -6.18 11.91
CA SER A 110 -1.86 -6.62 12.00
C SER A 110 -0.98 -5.86 11.02
N ASP A 111 -1.30 -5.92 9.73
CA ASP A 111 -0.41 -5.45 8.68
C ASP A 111 -0.39 -3.92 8.58
N LEU A 112 -1.57 -3.29 8.43
CA LEU A 112 -1.61 -1.85 8.23
C LEU A 112 -1.37 -1.07 9.52
N VAL A 113 -2.02 -1.45 10.61
CA VAL A 113 -1.90 -0.70 11.88
C VAL A 113 -0.71 -1.19 12.69
N GLY A 114 -0.54 -2.52 12.84
CA GLY A 114 0.50 -3.11 13.66
C GLY A 114 1.91 -3.03 13.07
N LYS A 115 2.04 -2.98 11.72
CA LYS A 115 3.34 -2.94 11.04
C LYS A 115 3.58 -1.62 10.34
N TYR A 116 2.80 -1.30 9.29
CA TYR A 116 3.07 -0.17 8.42
C TYR A 116 3.01 1.18 9.14
N VAL A 117 1.82 1.62 9.59
CA VAL A 117 1.70 2.94 10.22
C VAL A 117 2.35 3.02 11.61
N ASN A 118 2.59 1.87 12.24
CA ASN A 118 3.28 1.79 13.52
C ASN A 118 4.70 2.38 13.46
N ILE A 119 5.41 2.20 12.35
CA ILE A 119 6.76 2.77 12.13
C ILE A 119 6.70 4.29 12.26
N ALA A 120 5.82 4.94 11.50
CA ALA A 120 5.66 6.39 11.53
C ALA A 120 5.22 6.91 12.90
N SER A 121 4.23 6.25 13.50
CA SER A 121 3.69 6.62 14.83
C SER A 121 4.73 6.58 15.93
N ARG A 122 5.57 5.53 15.93
CA ARG A 122 6.64 5.35 16.95
C ARG A 122 7.77 6.33 16.76
N CYS A 123 8.22 6.58 15.52
CA CYS A 123 9.34 7.48 15.25
C CYS A 123 8.97 8.95 15.44
N SER A 124 7.75 9.35 15.06
CA SER A 124 7.33 10.76 15.04
C SER A 124 7.46 11.46 16.38
N SER A 125 7.08 10.79 17.47
CA SER A 125 7.14 11.37 18.81
C SER A 125 8.57 11.70 19.26
N PHE A 126 9.53 10.83 18.94
CA PHE A 126 10.95 11.07 19.25
C PHE A 126 11.54 12.16 18.36
N ILE A 127 11.27 12.12 17.05
CA ILE A 127 11.79 13.13 16.10
C ILE A 127 11.29 14.52 16.47
N HIS A 128 10.02 14.69 16.80
CA HIS A 128 9.52 15.99 17.23
C HIS A 128 10.07 16.43 18.57
N LYS A 129 10.21 15.52 19.53
CA LYS A 129 10.65 15.84 20.89
C LYS A 129 12.11 16.22 20.96
N TYR A 130 12.97 15.54 20.20
CA TYR A 130 14.43 15.66 20.33
C TYR A 130 15.10 16.38 19.17
N PHE A 131 14.45 16.47 17.99
CA PHE A 131 15.04 17.00 16.76
C PHE A 131 14.12 17.97 16.01
N GLU A 132 13.08 18.49 16.66
CA GLU A 132 12.18 19.52 16.12
C GLU A 132 11.56 19.16 14.76
N GLY A 133 11.38 17.90 14.48
CA GLY A 133 10.84 17.40 13.20
C GLY A 133 11.89 17.14 12.13
N ALA A 134 13.16 17.53 12.33
CA ALA A 134 14.24 17.32 11.36
C ALA A 134 14.77 15.90 11.39
N LEU A 135 15.11 15.34 10.22
CA LEU A 135 15.77 14.05 10.08
C LEU A 135 17.28 14.22 9.92
N ALA A 136 18.04 13.21 10.36
CA ALA A 136 19.46 13.12 10.11
C ALA A 136 19.72 12.98 8.61
N HIS A 137 20.77 13.65 8.13
CA HIS A 137 21.21 13.48 6.75
C HIS A 137 21.95 12.14 6.60
N LEU A 138 21.20 11.10 6.23
CA LEU A 138 21.74 9.75 6.08
C LEU A 138 22.65 9.69 4.84
N GLY A 139 23.84 9.10 4.99
CA GLY A 139 24.76 8.87 3.89
C GLY A 139 25.45 10.13 3.33
N ALA A 140 25.53 11.24 4.10
CA ALA A 140 26.30 12.40 3.71
C ALA A 140 27.76 12.04 3.44
N GLY A 141 28.11 11.94 2.15
CA GLY A 141 29.46 11.64 1.65
C GLY A 141 29.76 10.15 1.40
N ASP A 142 28.83 9.23 1.68
CA ASP A 142 29.03 7.80 1.43
C ASP A 142 27.69 7.09 1.11
N GLU A 143 27.31 7.05 -0.16
CA GLU A 143 26.10 6.37 -0.62
C GLU A 143 26.12 4.86 -0.29
N GLY A 144 27.28 4.25 -0.13
CA GLY A 144 27.42 2.85 0.26
C GLY A 144 26.89 2.59 1.66
N LYS A 145 27.18 3.48 2.63
CA LYS A 145 26.67 3.34 4.00
C LYS A 145 25.15 3.44 4.11
N LEU A 146 24.53 4.25 3.26
CA LEU A 146 23.07 4.36 3.22
C LEU A 146 22.42 3.01 2.91
N GLN A 147 22.97 2.28 1.92
CA GLN A 147 22.46 0.97 1.51
C GLN A 147 22.74 -0.14 2.52
N GLU A 148 23.71 0.04 3.42
CA GLU A 148 24.01 -0.92 4.50
C GLU A 148 23.09 -0.79 5.71
N MET A 149 22.34 0.31 5.82
CA MET A 149 21.37 0.48 6.92
C MET A 149 20.22 -0.50 6.80
N ILE A 150 19.95 -1.30 7.83
CA ILE A 150 18.96 -2.38 7.83
C ILE A 150 17.59 -1.92 7.30
N PRO A 151 17.00 -0.78 7.73
CA PRO A 151 15.70 -0.34 7.22
C PRO A 151 15.69 -0.05 5.73
N LEU A 152 16.76 0.49 5.17
CA LEU A 152 16.88 0.77 3.75
C LEU A 152 17.18 -0.50 2.97
N GLN A 153 18.06 -1.35 3.46
CA GLN A 153 18.36 -2.66 2.86
C GLN A 153 17.10 -3.52 2.75
N ALA A 154 16.24 -3.51 3.77
CA ALA A 154 14.97 -4.24 3.80
C ALA A 154 14.05 -3.87 2.62
N VAL A 155 14.00 -2.59 2.24
CA VAL A 155 13.14 -2.11 1.16
C VAL A 155 13.83 -2.14 -0.20
N ILE A 156 15.08 -1.67 -0.31
CA ILE A 156 15.82 -1.58 -1.58
C ILE A 156 16.08 -2.97 -2.18
N SER A 157 16.43 -3.97 -1.35
CA SER A 157 16.66 -5.34 -1.83
C SER A 157 15.41 -5.99 -2.43
N ARG A 158 14.22 -5.53 -2.08
CA ARG A 158 12.93 -6.05 -2.56
C ARG A 158 12.29 -5.21 -3.66
N GLU A 159 12.81 -4.01 -3.92
CA GLU A 159 12.22 -3.03 -4.84
C GLU A 159 11.89 -3.63 -6.21
N ALA A 160 12.88 -4.25 -6.86
CA ALA A 160 12.69 -4.84 -8.19
C ALA A 160 11.69 -5.99 -8.19
N ALA A 161 11.68 -6.82 -7.13
CA ALA A 161 10.74 -7.94 -7.00
C ALA A 161 9.31 -7.46 -6.74
N ILE A 162 9.15 -6.39 -5.95
CA ILE A 162 7.85 -5.76 -5.68
C ILE A 162 7.31 -5.13 -6.96
N ALA A 163 8.13 -4.37 -7.71
CA ALA A 163 7.74 -3.77 -8.98
C ALA A 163 7.27 -4.84 -9.98
N ASP A 164 8.08 -5.88 -10.20
CA ASP A 164 7.76 -7.00 -11.08
C ASP A 164 6.46 -7.71 -10.66
N ALA A 165 6.24 -7.90 -9.36
CA ALA A 165 5.03 -8.52 -8.86
C ALA A 165 3.78 -7.65 -9.10
N ILE A 166 3.89 -6.32 -8.95
CA ILE A 166 2.79 -5.38 -9.26
C ILE A 166 2.48 -5.39 -10.75
N ASP A 167 3.49 -5.31 -11.62
CA ASP A 167 3.33 -5.34 -13.08
C ASP A 167 2.69 -6.64 -13.56
N LYS A 168 3.03 -7.76 -12.92
CA LYS A 168 2.46 -9.09 -13.20
C LYS A 168 1.12 -9.34 -12.51
N ARG A 169 0.60 -8.39 -11.76
CA ARG A 169 -0.65 -8.51 -10.97
C ARG A 169 -0.60 -9.57 -9.87
N GLU A 170 0.60 -9.91 -9.41
CA GLU A 170 0.87 -10.77 -8.25
C GLU A 170 0.78 -9.95 -6.95
N TYR A 171 -0.35 -9.23 -6.75
CA TYR A 171 -0.49 -8.25 -5.66
C TYR A 171 -0.29 -8.87 -4.28
N GLY A 172 -0.80 -10.09 -4.07
CA GLY A 172 -0.61 -10.80 -2.80
C GLY A 172 0.86 -11.12 -2.51
N LYS A 173 1.68 -11.35 -3.56
CA LYS A 173 3.14 -11.51 -3.41
C LYS A 173 3.78 -10.16 -3.07
N ALA A 174 3.47 -9.12 -3.81
CA ALA A 174 4.00 -7.77 -3.54
C ALA A 174 3.71 -7.34 -2.09
N ILE A 175 2.47 -7.51 -1.62
CA ILE A 175 2.08 -7.17 -0.25
C ILE A 175 2.86 -7.98 0.79
N ARG A 176 3.08 -9.29 0.59
CA ARG A 176 3.90 -10.09 1.50
C ARG A 176 5.33 -9.56 1.60
N ASP A 177 5.95 -9.21 0.47
CA ASP A 177 7.31 -8.68 0.43
C ASP A 177 7.38 -7.29 1.11
N ILE A 178 6.38 -6.43 0.89
CA ILE A 178 6.26 -5.12 1.55
C ILE A 178 6.11 -5.29 3.07
N MET A 179 5.24 -6.20 3.53
CA MET A 179 5.02 -6.43 4.96
C MET A 179 6.21 -7.11 5.63
N ALA A 180 6.96 -7.95 4.92
CA ALA A 180 8.21 -8.50 5.42
C ALA A 180 9.26 -7.40 5.64
N ALA A 181 9.38 -6.44 4.72
CA ALA A 181 10.24 -5.28 4.92
C ALA A 181 9.79 -4.40 6.11
N ALA A 182 8.47 -4.22 6.28
CA ALA A 182 7.93 -3.50 7.44
C ALA A 182 8.25 -4.20 8.78
N ASP A 183 8.22 -5.54 8.81
CA ASP A 183 8.62 -6.33 9.97
C ASP A 183 10.11 -6.12 10.32
N GLU A 184 11.00 -6.14 9.33
CA GLU A 184 12.44 -5.90 9.53
C GLU A 184 12.73 -4.49 10.06
N ILE A 185 12.01 -3.47 9.56
CA ILE A 185 12.14 -2.09 10.06
C ILE A 185 11.67 -2.00 11.52
N ASN A 186 10.53 -2.60 11.87
CA ASN A 186 10.04 -2.62 13.25
C ASN A 186 11.00 -3.39 14.17
N GLN A 187 11.56 -4.52 13.72
CA GLN A 187 12.55 -5.28 14.48
C GLN A 187 13.84 -4.49 14.69
N TYR A 188 14.30 -3.75 13.68
CA TYR A 188 15.44 -2.86 13.83
C TYR A 188 15.18 -1.77 14.88
N PHE A 189 14.01 -1.12 14.83
CA PHE A 189 13.59 -0.14 15.83
C PHE A 189 13.60 -0.74 17.25
N ASP A 190 13.03 -1.96 17.41
CA ASP A 190 12.97 -2.65 18.71
C ASP A 190 14.37 -3.05 19.23
N THR A 191 15.25 -3.47 18.33
CA THR A 191 16.63 -3.85 18.67
C THR A 191 17.47 -2.63 19.05
N ALA A 192 17.31 -1.51 18.34
CA ALA A 192 18.03 -0.26 18.61
C ALA A 192 17.56 0.43 19.91
N LYS A 193 16.37 0.09 20.41
CA LYS A 193 15.79 0.60 21.66
C LYS A 193 15.87 2.12 21.79
N PRO A 194 15.27 2.90 20.87
CA PRO A 194 15.39 4.36 20.87
C PRO A 194 14.94 5.01 22.19
N TRP A 195 14.08 4.36 22.97
CA TRP A 195 13.68 4.83 24.30
C TRP A 195 14.82 4.74 25.35
N GLU A 196 15.81 3.84 25.17
CA GLU A 196 17.01 3.79 26.00
C GLU A 196 17.99 4.87 25.56
N LEU A 197 18.27 4.99 24.25
CA LEU A 197 19.08 6.06 23.67
C LEU A 197 18.58 7.45 24.07
N ALA A 198 17.26 7.63 24.11
CA ALA A 198 16.63 8.90 24.48
C ALA A 198 16.84 9.28 25.96
N LYS A 199 17.09 8.32 26.88
CA LYS A 199 17.41 8.60 28.29
C LYS A 199 18.81 9.20 28.42
N ASP A 200 19.73 8.78 27.55
CA ASP A 200 21.12 9.23 27.54
C ASP A 200 21.37 10.37 26.52
N SER A 201 20.31 10.98 26.00
CA SER A 201 20.39 12.00 24.95
C SER A 201 21.15 13.28 25.33
N SER A 202 21.52 13.45 26.61
CA SER A 202 22.49 14.47 27.04
C SER A 202 23.94 14.19 26.55
N GLN A 203 24.24 12.96 26.16
CA GLN A 203 25.49 12.58 25.53
C GLN A 203 25.38 12.73 24.00
N HIS A 204 26.31 13.47 23.41
CA HIS A 204 26.31 13.77 21.98
C HIS A 204 26.24 12.51 21.10
N VAL A 205 26.93 11.44 21.46
CA VAL A 205 26.95 10.16 20.71
C VAL A 205 25.59 9.47 20.73
N ALA A 206 24.97 9.36 21.93
CA ALA A 206 23.65 8.72 22.06
C ALA A 206 22.56 9.50 21.29
N ASN A 207 22.65 10.83 21.26
CA ASN A 207 21.73 11.68 20.53
C ASN A 207 21.91 11.53 19.01
N SER A 208 23.14 11.43 18.50
CA SER A 208 23.42 11.16 17.07
C SER A 208 22.88 9.79 16.65
N GLN A 209 23.13 8.74 17.45
CA GLN A 209 22.65 7.40 17.17
C GLN A 209 21.10 7.32 17.18
N LEU A 210 20.45 7.98 18.15
CA LEU A 210 18.99 8.07 18.18
C LEU A 210 18.46 8.71 16.91
N HIS A 211 19.07 9.81 16.48
CA HIS A 211 18.65 10.54 15.27
C HIS A 211 18.79 9.69 14.02
N GLU A 212 19.91 8.99 13.86
CA GLU A 212 20.17 8.09 12.72
C GLU A 212 19.17 6.91 12.68
N VAL A 213 18.94 6.25 13.81
CA VAL A 213 17.99 5.13 13.91
C VAL A 213 16.59 5.53 13.50
N LEU A 214 16.09 6.65 14.02
CA LEU A 214 14.74 7.13 13.72
C LEU A 214 14.62 7.59 12.26
N SER A 215 15.64 8.27 11.76
CA SER A 215 15.67 8.75 10.36
C SER A 215 15.72 7.59 9.38
N ALA A 216 16.50 6.54 9.66
CA ALA A 216 16.54 5.34 8.84
C ALA A 216 15.19 4.60 8.80
N CYS A 217 14.50 4.50 9.93
CA CYS A 217 13.16 3.91 9.98
C CYS A 217 12.15 4.72 9.15
N LEU A 218 12.19 6.05 9.22
CA LEU A 218 11.29 6.91 8.45
C LEU A 218 11.62 6.91 6.96
N GLU A 219 12.90 6.81 6.60
CA GLU A 219 13.30 6.64 5.22
C GLU A 219 12.82 5.29 4.65
N GLY A 220 12.94 4.20 5.42
CA GLY A 220 12.34 2.91 5.07
C GLY A 220 10.80 2.98 4.95
N PHE A 221 10.14 3.70 5.85
CA PHE A 221 8.69 3.94 5.79
C PHE A 221 8.28 4.68 4.50
N LYS A 222 9.07 5.62 4.02
CA LYS A 222 8.85 6.31 2.73
C LYS A 222 8.78 5.30 1.57
N TYR A 223 9.72 4.35 1.51
CA TYR A 223 9.69 3.31 0.47
C TYR A 223 8.46 2.40 0.59
N LEU A 224 8.11 1.97 1.80
CA LEU A 224 6.87 1.19 2.02
C LEU A 224 5.64 1.97 1.56
N THR A 225 5.60 3.28 1.83
CA THR A 225 4.52 4.19 1.40
C THR A 225 4.44 4.24 -0.13
N LEU A 226 5.57 4.36 -0.80
CA LEU A 226 5.62 4.35 -2.27
C LEU A 226 5.10 3.01 -2.84
N PHE A 227 5.55 1.88 -2.29
CA PHE A 227 5.14 0.56 -2.76
C PHE A 227 3.64 0.28 -2.54
N LEU A 228 3.06 0.83 -1.47
CA LEU A 228 1.63 0.69 -1.17
C LEU A 228 0.75 1.70 -1.92
N SER A 229 1.30 2.73 -2.54
CA SER A 229 0.53 3.81 -3.18
C SER A 229 -0.49 3.35 -4.24
N PRO A 230 -0.26 2.31 -5.05
CA PRO A 230 -1.27 1.82 -5.98
C PRO A 230 -2.47 1.15 -5.29
N ILE A 231 -2.28 0.67 -4.06
CA ILE A 231 -3.30 -0.06 -3.28
C ILE A 231 -4.03 0.86 -2.32
N LEU A 232 -3.30 1.77 -1.65
CA LEU A 232 -3.78 2.64 -0.58
C LEU A 232 -3.55 4.14 -0.93
N PRO A 233 -4.18 4.68 -1.98
CA PRO A 233 -3.87 6.02 -2.49
C PRO A 233 -4.10 7.15 -1.49
N ASP A 234 -5.14 7.09 -0.65
CA ASP A 234 -5.41 8.16 0.33
C ASP A 234 -4.50 8.07 1.55
N VAL A 235 -4.31 6.88 2.11
CA VAL A 235 -3.40 6.66 3.24
C VAL A 235 -1.98 7.06 2.86
N THR A 236 -1.50 6.66 1.69
CA THR A 236 -0.14 6.97 1.25
C THR A 236 0.03 8.46 0.91
N ARG A 237 -0.98 9.12 0.36
CA ARG A 237 -0.98 10.57 0.17
C ARG A 237 -0.79 11.30 1.52
N ARG A 238 -1.52 10.90 2.56
CA ARG A 238 -1.38 11.47 3.91
C ARG A 238 -0.04 11.10 4.56
N ALA A 239 0.48 9.91 4.26
CA ALA A 239 1.80 9.50 4.73
C ALA A 239 2.92 10.32 4.07
N PHE A 240 2.83 10.63 2.77
CA PHE A 240 3.77 11.54 2.11
C PHE A 240 3.67 12.97 2.64
N ASP A 241 2.46 13.46 2.91
CA ASP A 241 2.26 14.75 3.59
C ASP A 241 2.95 14.77 4.96
N PHE A 242 2.74 13.73 5.79
CA PHE A 242 3.44 13.56 7.06
C PHE A 242 4.98 13.59 6.89
N LEU A 243 5.51 12.94 5.86
CA LEU A 243 6.94 12.90 5.54
C LEU A 243 7.48 14.22 4.93
N GLY A 244 6.67 15.27 4.92
CA GLY A 244 7.08 16.61 4.47
C GLY A 244 6.98 16.86 2.96
N PHE A 245 6.47 15.91 2.18
CA PHE A 245 6.27 16.08 0.75
C PHE A 245 4.94 16.76 0.44
N ASP A 246 4.94 17.73 -0.48
CA ASP A 246 3.73 18.45 -0.90
C ASP A 246 2.86 17.63 -1.88
N ALA A 247 3.42 16.59 -2.48
CA ALA A 247 2.74 15.64 -3.34
C ALA A 247 3.30 14.22 -3.13
N PRO A 248 2.50 13.17 -3.41
CA PRO A 248 3.00 11.80 -3.41
C PRO A 248 4.17 11.63 -4.39
N LEU A 249 5.22 10.94 -3.93
CA LEU A 249 6.35 10.62 -4.78
C LEU A 249 5.97 9.58 -5.84
N THR A 250 6.58 9.72 -7.01
CA THR A 250 6.55 8.71 -8.07
C THR A 250 7.71 7.72 -7.89
N TRP A 251 7.64 6.60 -8.59
CA TRP A 251 8.71 5.58 -8.56
C TRP A 251 10.09 6.14 -8.95
N THR A 252 10.13 7.10 -9.87
CA THR A 252 11.37 7.74 -10.31
C THR A 252 11.95 8.70 -9.26
N GLU A 253 11.14 9.15 -8.32
CA GLU A 253 11.52 10.07 -7.25
C GLU A 253 11.84 9.35 -5.93
N ARG A 254 11.86 8.04 -5.91
CA ARG A 254 12.02 7.20 -4.71
C ARG A 254 13.27 7.50 -3.88
N THR A 255 14.30 8.01 -4.51
CA THR A 255 15.57 8.36 -3.84
C THR A 255 15.55 9.75 -3.22
N THR A 256 14.49 10.54 -3.40
CA THR A 256 14.35 11.84 -2.73
C THR A 256 14.32 11.63 -1.21
N PRO A 257 15.28 12.22 -0.47
CA PRO A 257 15.40 11.98 0.97
C PRO A 257 14.28 12.66 1.74
N VAL A 258 13.90 12.06 2.87
CA VAL A 258 13.06 12.72 3.86
C VAL A 258 13.94 13.65 4.69
N THR A 259 13.64 14.93 4.72
CA THR A 259 14.44 15.93 5.47
C THR A 259 13.77 16.37 6.75
N THR A 260 12.45 16.45 6.74
CA THR A 260 11.63 16.87 7.88
C THR A 260 10.31 16.12 7.88
N ILE A 261 9.70 15.96 9.06
CA ILE A 261 8.33 15.44 9.16
C ILE A 261 7.38 16.52 9.70
N ARG A 262 6.14 16.47 9.22
CA ARG A 262 5.04 17.26 9.78
C ARG A 262 4.47 16.56 11.03
N LYS A 263 3.61 17.27 11.76
CA LYS A 263 2.94 16.69 12.94
C LYS A 263 2.19 15.41 12.52
N TYR A 264 2.43 14.33 13.27
CA TYR A 264 1.77 13.06 13.00
C TYR A 264 0.28 13.12 13.35
N GLU A 265 -0.54 12.76 12.38
CA GLU A 265 -1.95 12.48 12.56
C GLU A 265 -2.20 10.99 12.27
N HIS A 266 -3.18 10.38 12.94
CA HIS A 266 -3.46 8.98 12.75
C HIS A 266 -3.78 8.67 11.28
N LEU A 267 -2.87 7.96 10.60
CA LEU A 267 -3.02 7.57 9.20
C LEU A 267 -4.13 6.53 9.01
N LEU A 268 -4.23 5.59 9.93
CA LEU A 268 -5.25 4.53 9.96
C LEU A 268 -5.65 4.20 11.39
N THR A 269 -6.89 3.78 11.54
CA THR A 269 -7.44 3.20 12.76
C THR A 269 -7.62 1.69 12.63
N ARG A 270 -7.78 0.99 13.75
CA ARG A 270 -8.12 -0.43 13.76
C ARG A 270 -9.55 -0.65 13.31
N VAL A 271 -9.78 -1.77 12.63
CA VAL A 271 -11.15 -2.25 12.36
C VAL A 271 -11.74 -2.77 13.66
N ASP A 272 -12.92 -2.25 14.02
CA ASP A 272 -13.71 -2.84 15.10
C ASP A 272 -14.53 -4.02 14.55
N PRO A 273 -14.41 -5.23 15.10
CA PRO A 273 -15.20 -6.41 14.67
C PRO A 273 -16.70 -6.14 14.62
N LYS A 274 -17.25 -5.32 15.52
CA LYS A 274 -18.68 -4.96 15.55
C LYS A 274 -19.17 -4.27 14.27
N MET A 275 -18.29 -3.59 13.55
CA MET A 275 -18.64 -2.98 12.26
C MET A 275 -18.96 -4.06 11.20
N LEU A 276 -18.28 -5.22 11.29
CA LEU A 276 -18.55 -6.34 10.39
C LEU A 276 -19.85 -7.06 10.75
N ASP A 277 -20.16 -7.22 12.04
CA ASP A 277 -21.44 -7.77 12.47
C ASP A 277 -22.57 -6.94 11.86
N ALA A 278 -22.50 -5.60 12.00
CA ALA A 278 -23.47 -4.67 11.41
C ALA A 278 -23.51 -4.71 9.86
N LEU A 279 -22.38 -5.01 9.19
CA LEU A 279 -22.33 -5.10 7.73
C LEU A 279 -23.16 -6.30 7.22
N PHE A 280 -23.15 -7.43 7.93
CA PHE A 280 -23.82 -8.66 7.52
C PHE A 280 -25.18 -8.88 8.21
N GLU A 281 -25.59 -7.99 9.11
CA GLU A 281 -26.99 -7.97 9.59
C GLU A 281 -27.95 -7.66 8.44
N PRO A 282 -29.13 -8.31 8.37
CA PRO A 282 -30.11 -8.10 7.30
C PRO A 282 -30.64 -6.66 7.23
#